data_4fe5e10808ebf326081dfe2b545a0035
#
_entry.id   4fe5e10808ebf326081dfe2b545a0035
#
_cell.length_a   1.000
_cell.length_b   1.000
_cell.length_c   1.000
_cell.angle_alpha   90.00
_cell.angle_beta   90.00
_cell.angle_gamma   90.00
#
_symmetry.space_group_name_H-M   'P 1'
#
loop_
_entity.id
_entity.type
_entity.pdbx_description
1 polymer ?
#
loop_
_entity_poly.entity_id
_entity_poly.type
_entity_poly.pdbx_seq_one_letter_code
_entity_poly.pdbx_strand_id
1 'polypeptide(L)'
;MEDKMHSKSNRYYVHVQLFEATMEQEKKFETLMPNFKYSRMINEGDVEYKLLPGAYVIQSTLNSNQILEQTFSVANSVGVNAHIFVCPYDESATLLPCADFGTY
;
A
#
# COMPACT_ATOMS: atom_id res chain seq x y z
N MET A 1 8.63 29.15 7.50
CA MET A 1 8.28 28.73 7.35
C MET A 1 8.03 27.93 6.77
N GLU A 2 7.94 27.69 6.45
CA GLU A 2 7.59 27.07 6.03
C GLU A 2 7.70 26.05 5.76
N ASP A 3 8.12 25.88 5.68
CA ASP A 3 8.37 24.81 5.46
C ASP A 3 7.79 23.76 5.84
N LYS A 4 7.46 23.68 6.54
CA LYS A 4 6.74 22.77 7.05
C LYS A 4 5.71 22.29 6.25
N MET A 5 5.20 22.99 5.55
CA MET A 5 4.15 22.50 4.80
C MET A 5 4.58 21.55 3.80
N HIS A 6 5.78 21.56 3.44
CA HIS A 6 6.14 20.66 2.41
C HIS A 6 6.36 19.29 2.89
N SER A 7 6.54 19.10 4.16
CA SER A 7 6.79 17.74 4.60
C SER A 7 5.52 17.05 4.98
N LYS A 8 4.40 17.54 4.53
CA LYS A 8 3.16 16.92 4.81
C LYS A 8 3.09 15.54 4.16
N SER A 9 2.77 14.52 4.93
CA SER A 9 2.63 13.20 4.36
C SER A 9 1.18 12.91 4.03
N ASN A 10 1.02 12.06 3.04
CA ASN A 10 -0.29 11.61 2.60
C ASN A 10 -0.41 10.13 2.86
N ARG A 11 -1.64 9.65 2.86
CA ARG A 11 -1.90 8.24 3.02
C ARG A 11 -2.38 7.67 1.71
N TYR A 12 -1.87 6.48 1.40
CA TYR A 12 -2.20 5.83 0.16
C TYR A 12 -2.62 4.40 0.41
N TYR A 13 -3.63 3.98 -0.31
CA TYR A 13 -4.02 2.60 -0.40
C TYR A 13 -3.40 2.05 -1.67
N VAL A 14 -2.70 0.93 -1.55
CA VAL A 14 -1.98 0.35 -2.68
C VAL A 14 -2.43 -1.09 -2.83
N HIS A 15 -2.90 -1.42 -4.03
CA HIS A 15 -3.28 -2.78 -4.33
C HIS A 15 -2.32 -3.33 -5.36
N VAL A 16 -1.76 -4.49 -5.08
CA VAL A 16 -0.74 -5.10 -5.92
C VAL A 16 -1.20 -6.48 -6.34
N GLN A 17 -1.19 -6.72 -7.63
CA GLN A 17 -1.43 -8.04 -8.16
C GLN A 17 -0.19 -8.48 -8.91
N LEU A 18 0.48 -9.50 -8.39
CA LEU A 18 1.67 -10.02 -9.04
C LEU A 18 1.28 -10.98 -10.13
N PHE A 19 1.99 -10.94 -11.26
CA PHE A 19 1.70 -11.81 -12.38
C PHE A 19 2.62 -13.01 -12.37
N GLU A 20 2.01 -14.19 -12.37
CA GLU A 20 2.76 -15.43 -12.53
C GLU A 20 3.90 -15.57 -11.52
N ALA A 21 3.65 -15.13 -10.31
CA ALA A 21 4.66 -15.22 -9.27
C ALA A 21 4.60 -16.59 -8.61
N THR A 22 5.77 -17.12 -8.29
CA THR A 22 5.83 -18.32 -7.49
C THR A 22 5.53 -17.95 -6.05
N MET A 23 5.23 -18.96 -5.24
CA MET A 23 4.99 -18.71 -3.81
C MET A 23 6.21 -18.07 -3.17
N GLU A 24 7.37 -18.47 -3.60
CA GLU A 24 8.60 -17.92 -3.07
C GLU A 24 8.74 -16.45 -3.40
N GLN A 25 8.40 -16.08 -4.62
CA GLN A 25 8.45 -14.69 -5.04
C GLN A 25 7.43 -13.84 -4.29
N GLU A 26 6.23 -14.38 -4.11
CA GLU A 26 5.22 -13.68 -3.35
C GLU A 26 5.65 -13.42 -1.93
N LYS A 27 6.23 -14.42 -1.30
CA LYS A 27 6.70 -14.27 0.06
C LYS A 27 7.81 -13.24 0.16
N LYS A 28 8.71 -13.27 -0.80
CA LYS A 28 9.80 -12.32 -0.81
C LYS A 28 9.28 -10.90 -0.96
N PHE A 29 8.32 -10.73 -1.86
CA PHE A 29 7.72 -9.42 -2.06
C PHE A 29 7.08 -8.93 -0.76
N GLU A 30 6.28 -9.77 -0.14
CA GLU A 30 5.60 -9.39 1.10
C GLU A 30 6.58 -9.07 2.22
N THR A 31 7.72 -9.74 2.23
CA THR A 31 8.73 -9.49 3.24
C THR A 31 9.44 -8.16 3.00
N LEU A 32 9.59 -7.78 1.74
CA LEU A 32 10.28 -6.55 1.41
C LEU A 32 9.43 -5.30 1.61
N MET A 33 8.12 -5.44 1.43
CA MET A 33 7.26 -4.27 1.48
C MET A 33 7.37 -3.47 2.78
N PRO A 34 7.40 -4.09 3.95
CA PRO A 34 7.54 -3.30 5.17
C PRO A 34 8.81 -2.47 5.23
N ASN A 35 9.86 -2.92 4.54
CA ASN A 35 11.10 -2.17 4.54
C ASN A 35 10.94 -0.83 3.85
N PHE A 36 9.92 -0.68 3.03
CA PHE A 36 9.61 0.56 2.35
C PHE A 36 8.42 1.26 2.98
N LYS A 37 8.05 0.84 4.20
CA LYS A 37 7.03 1.49 5.02
C LYS A 37 5.61 1.14 4.65
N TYR A 38 5.40 0.14 3.82
CA TYR A 38 4.07 -0.36 3.55
C TYR A 38 3.60 -1.22 4.71
N SER A 39 2.32 -1.15 4.99
CA SER A 39 1.72 -1.93 6.06
C SER A 39 0.48 -2.62 5.54
N ARG A 40 0.19 -3.79 6.09
CA ARG A 40 -1.05 -4.48 5.80
C ARG A 40 -2.04 -4.34 6.93
N MET A 41 -1.77 -3.46 7.87
CA MET A 41 -2.62 -3.25 9.04
C MET A 41 -3.04 -1.81 9.10
N ILE A 42 -4.27 -1.59 9.43
CA ILE A 42 -4.79 -0.24 9.65
C ILE A 42 -5.36 -0.19 11.06
N ASN A 43 -4.99 0.86 11.78
CA ASN A 43 -5.52 1.08 13.12
C ASN A 43 -6.58 2.16 13.08
N GLU A 44 -7.73 1.84 13.63
CA GLU A 44 -8.81 2.79 13.74
C GLU A 44 -9.23 2.82 15.19
N GLY A 45 -8.80 3.84 15.90
CA GLY A 45 -9.05 3.89 17.33
C GLY A 45 -8.38 2.70 17.98
N ASP A 46 -9.16 1.88 18.64
CA ASP A 46 -8.62 0.71 19.34
C ASP A 46 -8.67 -0.54 18.49
N VAL A 47 -9.14 -0.45 17.28
CA VAL A 47 -9.34 -1.63 16.46
C VAL A 47 -8.27 -1.69 15.38
N GLU A 48 -7.73 -2.87 15.19
CA GLU A 48 -6.72 -3.11 14.19
C GLU A 48 -7.33 -3.96 13.09
N TYR A 49 -7.19 -3.51 11.85
CA TYR A 49 -7.75 -4.23 10.70
C TYR A 49 -6.61 -4.73 9.85
N LYS A 50 -6.69 -6.00 9.49
CA LYS A 50 -5.72 -6.58 8.59
C LYS A 50 -6.30 -6.56 7.19
N LEU A 51 -5.50 -6.07 6.24
CA LEU A 51 -5.94 -5.99 4.88
C LEU A 51 -5.82 -7.33 4.19
N LEU A 52 -6.58 -7.49 3.11
CA LEU A 52 -6.52 -8.70 2.32
C LEU A 52 -5.17 -8.81 1.63
N PRO A 53 -4.78 -10.02 1.22
CA PRO A 53 -3.53 -10.18 0.49
C PRO A 53 -3.49 -9.27 -0.73
N GLY A 54 -2.35 -8.65 -0.95
CA GLY A 54 -2.18 -7.73 -2.06
C GLY A 54 -2.52 -6.30 -1.73
N ALA A 55 -3.17 -6.05 -0.61
CA ALA A 55 -3.55 -4.69 -0.23
C ALA A 55 -2.61 -4.15 0.83
N TYR A 56 -2.17 -2.93 0.64
CA TYR A 56 -1.25 -2.28 1.55
C TYR A 56 -1.66 -0.83 1.76
N VAL A 57 -1.18 -0.26 2.85
CA VAL A 57 -1.31 1.17 3.06
C VAL A 57 0.07 1.72 3.37
N ILE A 58 0.27 2.97 3.03
CA ILE A 58 1.54 3.63 3.30
C ILE A 58 1.26 5.11 3.55
N GLN A 59 1.99 5.66 4.51
CA GLN A 59 1.97 7.09 4.75
C GLN A 59 3.32 7.63 4.30
N SER A 60 3.31 8.60 3.42
CA SER A 60 4.54 9.03 2.79
C SER A 60 4.43 10.46 2.28
N THR A 61 5.56 11.12 2.14
CA THR A 61 5.61 12.42 1.51
C THR A 61 5.69 12.32 -0.02
N LEU A 62 5.83 11.11 -0.54
CA LEU A 62 5.86 10.90 -1.99
C LEU A 62 4.47 11.13 -2.57
N ASN A 63 4.42 11.42 -3.86
CA ASN A 63 3.14 11.54 -4.54
C ASN A 63 2.71 10.16 -5.08
N SER A 64 1.51 10.11 -5.64
CA SER A 64 0.96 8.84 -6.11
C SER A 64 1.84 8.15 -7.13
N ASN A 65 2.38 8.90 -8.07
CA ASN A 65 3.22 8.30 -9.10
C ASN A 65 4.51 7.74 -8.51
N GLN A 66 5.05 8.42 -7.53
CA GLN A 66 6.26 7.95 -6.88
C GLN A 66 6.00 6.69 -6.08
N ILE A 67 4.83 6.61 -5.44
CA ILE A 67 4.45 5.40 -4.73
C ILE A 67 4.28 4.25 -5.72
N LEU A 68 3.66 4.53 -6.85
CA LEU A 68 3.48 3.53 -7.89
C LEU A 68 4.83 2.99 -8.35
N GLU A 69 5.77 3.88 -8.63
CA GLU A 69 7.08 3.47 -9.10
C GLU A 69 7.84 2.70 -8.05
N GLN A 70 7.74 3.14 -6.81
CA GLN A 70 8.42 2.45 -5.73
C GLN A 70 7.89 1.02 -5.59
N THR A 71 6.57 0.87 -5.64
CA THR A 71 5.95 -0.45 -5.53
C THR A 71 6.36 -1.34 -6.68
N PHE A 72 6.39 -0.77 -7.88
CA PHE A 72 6.78 -1.52 -9.06
C PHE A 72 8.23 -1.98 -8.95
N SER A 73 9.09 -1.13 -8.40
CA SER A 73 10.49 -1.49 -8.22
C SER A 73 10.65 -2.65 -7.26
N VAL A 74 9.84 -2.69 -6.21
CA VAL A 74 9.92 -3.82 -5.27
C VAL A 74 9.52 -5.11 -5.98
N ALA A 75 8.46 -5.06 -6.77
CA ALA A 75 8.03 -6.24 -7.51
C ALA A 75 9.12 -6.71 -8.47
N ASN A 76 9.71 -5.77 -9.19
CA ASN A 76 10.75 -6.12 -10.14
C ASN A 76 11.99 -6.68 -9.45
N SER A 77 12.26 -6.25 -8.24
CA SER A 77 13.43 -6.72 -7.52
C SER A 77 13.32 -8.19 -7.17
N VAL A 78 12.12 -8.73 -7.13
CA VAL A 78 11.95 -10.17 -6.93
C VAL A 78 11.63 -10.89 -8.23
N GLY A 79 11.73 -10.19 -9.35
CA GLY A 79 11.64 -10.84 -10.65
C GLY A 79 10.23 -11.01 -11.18
N VAL A 80 9.28 -10.22 -10.75
CA VAL A 80 7.91 -10.36 -11.22
C VAL A 80 7.37 -9.05 -11.73
N ASN A 81 6.39 -9.16 -12.60
CA ASN A 81 5.59 -8.02 -13.03
C ASN A 81 4.41 -7.87 -12.10
N ALA A 82 3.85 -6.67 -12.08
CA ALA A 82 2.75 -6.41 -11.18
C ALA A 82 1.80 -5.42 -11.79
N HIS A 83 0.52 -5.59 -11.45
CA HIS A 83 -0.49 -4.59 -11.73
C HIS A 83 -0.74 -3.86 -10.42
N ILE A 84 -0.56 -2.56 -10.41
CA ILE A 84 -0.55 -1.80 -9.18
C ILE A 84 -1.55 -0.66 -9.28
N PHE A 85 -2.35 -0.52 -8.24
CA PHE A 85 -3.30 0.56 -8.14
C PHE A 85 -2.98 1.36 -6.88
N VAL A 86 -2.82 2.67 -7.01
CA VAL A 86 -2.50 3.54 -5.90
C VAL A 86 -3.58 4.59 -5.78
N CYS A 87 -4.13 4.72 -4.60
CA CYS A 87 -5.21 5.66 -4.36
C CYS A 87 -4.96 6.42 -3.07
N PRO A 88 -4.88 7.74 -3.12
CA PRO A 88 -4.79 8.48 -1.87
C PRO A 88 -6.11 8.38 -1.13
N TYR A 89 -6.04 8.42 0.19
CA TYR A 89 -7.25 8.39 0.99
C TYR A 89 -7.03 9.21 2.24
N ASP A 90 -8.13 9.61 2.86
CA ASP A 90 -8.02 10.23 4.16
C ASP A 90 -8.70 9.33 5.18
N GLU A 91 -8.49 9.70 6.41
CA GLU A 91 -8.88 8.84 7.50
C GLU A 91 -10.36 8.57 7.55
N SER A 92 -11.14 9.55 7.22
CA SER A 92 -12.58 9.43 7.39
C SER A 92 -13.21 8.53 6.33
N ALA A 93 -12.55 8.32 5.22
CA ALA A 93 -13.14 7.54 4.13
C ALA A 93 -12.57 6.16 4.01
N THR A 94 -11.67 5.82 4.88
CA THR A 94 -10.83 4.70 4.70
C THR A 94 -11.47 3.38 4.44
N LEU A 95 -12.04 2.86 5.44
CA LEU A 95 -12.40 1.47 5.39
C LEU A 95 -13.79 1.19 4.91
N LEU A 96 -14.63 2.19 4.97
CA LEU A 96 -16.01 1.94 4.66
C LEU A 96 -16.24 1.39 3.28
N PRO A 97 -15.63 1.96 2.25
CA PRO A 97 -15.84 1.39 0.93
C PRO A 97 -15.33 -0.04 0.82
N CYS A 98 -14.22 -0.32 1.45
CA CYS A 98 -13.68 -1.66 1.40
C CYS A 98 -14.57 -2.65 2.11
N ALA A 99 -15.10 -2.24 3.24
CA ALA A 99 -15.99 -3.09 3.98
C ALA A 99 -17.26 -3.35 3.18
N ASP A 100 -17.74 -2.33 2.51
CA ASP A 100 -18.93 -2.49 1.70
C ASP A 100 -18.72 -3.48 0.58
N PHE A 101 -17.57 -3.43 -0.04
CA PHE A 101 -17.28 -4.39 -1.07
C PHE A 101 -17.30 -5.80 -0.55
N GLY A 102 -16.86 -5.97 0.67
CA GLY A 102 -16.84 -7.28 1.26
C GLY A 102 -18.22 -7.85 1.49
N THR A 103 -19.23 -7.03 1.43
CA THR A 103 -20.58 -7.51 1.69
C THR A 103 -21.30 -7.92 0.43
N TYR A 104 -20.73 -7.69 -0.69
CA TYR A 104 -21.37 -8.16 -1.90
C TYR A 104 -21.27 -9.67 -2.01
#